data_07b6688770d299a39a42783f950d9ece
#
_entry.id   07b6688770d299a39a42783f950d9ece
#
_cell.length_a   1.000
_cell.length_b   1.000
_cell.length_c   1.000
_cell.angle_alpha   90.00
_cell.angle_beta   90.00
_cell.angle_gamma   90.00
#
_symmetry.space_group_name_H-M   'P 1'
#
loop_
_entity.id
_entity.type
_entity.pdbx_description
1 polymer ?
#
loop_
_entity_poly.entity_id
_entity_poly.type
_entity_poly.pdbx_seq_one_letter_code
_entity_poly.pdbx_strand_id
1 'polypeptide(L)'
;MSIFKSIKFRLTVWYVVAIVVLLGVFGGVAYYLLSKSLYRNLDESLRTRVTELEQSVTVQDRLLPAQDPQIHFEGKFNELVMLYNADGALLQRLGPNVEFSNIQATVQQALFGQSSFLSASTTEGQDVRLYAAPFNVDSHTRIAIVVGRLPKDVRDMLAVFRTVILNAALAVILLAAIGGLFLAHRTLRPVDQITDIARGIGESDLSRRIDVRADDEMGRLASTLNGMIGRLEKAFKKQQQFTADASHELRTPLAVIQAESSLALDKERTPAEYRKSLEVVSQEVSYMSEVVGELLLLARSDSGREEIDLREVDLTGLLAEISQDVEALALEKGVGFRLGAMENLTVRGDRYKLRQLLLNILDNAVRYTPRGGSVSGSLVRRNGSAVISIEDTGIGIPAEHLPYIFDRFYRVDKARSRADGGTGLGLAIAFSIAKAHGGEIRVESQPGRGSTFHVVLPLDAPQAL
;
A
#
# COMPACT_ATOMS: atom_id res chain seq x y z
N MET A 1 -15.34 22.88 5.15
CA MET A 1 -14.22 22.53 6.06
C MET A 1 -13.48 21.22 5.70
N SER A 2 -13.88 20.46 4.68
CA SER A 2 -13.26 19.18 4.30
C SER A 2 -12.12 19.28 3.26
N ILE A 3 -12.02 20.36 2.50
CA ILE A 3 -11.03 20.52 1.42
C ILE A 3 -9.60 20.57 1.97
N PHE A 4 -9.37 21.21 3.12
CA PHE A 4 -8.06 21.33 3.76
C PHE A 4 -7.50 20.01 4.32
N LYS A 5 -8.34 18.99 4.54
CA LYS A 5 -7.92 17.66 5.00
C LYS A 5 -7.58 16.71 3.84
N SER A 6 -7.86 17.09 2.61
CA SER A 6 -7.57 16.28 1.43
C SER A 6 -6.06 16.14 1.20
N ILE A 7 -5.60 14.91 0.99
CA ILE A 7 -4.22 14.61 0.62
C ILE A 7 -3.81 15.41 -0.63
N LYS A 8 -4.74 15.56 -1.59
CA LYS A 8 -4.55 16.36 -2.83
C LYS A 8 -4.15 17.81 -2.51
N PHE A 9 -4.88 18.44 -1.60
CA PHE A 9 -4.63 19.83 -1.18
C PHE A 9 -3.30 19.96 -0.43
N ARG A 10 -3.04 19.09 0.52
CA ARG A 10 -1.79 19.12 1.30
C ARG A 10 -0.56 18.95 0.41
N LEU A 11 -0.61 18.03 -0.53
CA LEU A 11 0.49 17.75 -1.46
C LEU A 11 0.74 18.95 -2.38
N THR A 12 -0.32 19.58 -2.90
CA THR A 12 -0.23 20.80 -3.71
C THR A 12 0.37 21.97 -2.91
N VAL A 13 -0.07 22.18 -1.66
CA VAL A 13 0.46 23.23 -0.79
C VAL A 13 1.95 23.03 -0.53
N TRP A 14 2.38 21.83 -0.17
CA TRP A 14 3.81 21.54 0.04
C TRP A 14 4.64 21.80 -1.20
N TYR A 15 4.15 21.41 -2.36
CA TYR A 15 4.81 21.64 -3.64
C TYR A 15 4.95 23.13 -3.95
N VAL A 16 3.87 23.90 -3.78
CA VAL A 16 3.87 25.35 -3.98
C VAL A 16 4.83 26.03 -2.99
N VAL A 17 4.80 25.67 -1.71
CA VAL A 17 5.72 26.22 -0.70
C VAL A 17 7.18 25.95 -1.08
N ALA A 18 7.50 24.74 -1.52
CA ALA A 18 8.86 24.40 -1.95
C ALA A 18 9.31 25.29 -3.14
N ILE A 19 8.44 25.53 -4.12
CA ILE A 19 8.71 26.39 -5.26
C ILE A 19 8.89 27.85 -4.81
N VAL A 20 8.07 28.37 -3.91
CA VAL A 20 8.20 29.74 -3.38
C VAL A 20 9.54 29.92 -2.69
N VAL A 21 9.95 28.98 -1.86
CA VAL A 21 11.26 29.03 -1.17
C VAL A 21 12.39 29.00 -2.20
N LEU A 22 12.32 28.09 -3.18
CA LEU A 22 13.35 27.98 -4.22
C LEU A 22 13.48 29.29 -5.04
N LEU A 23 12.34 29.83 -5.48
CA LEU A 23 12.33 31.12 -6.23
C LEU A 23 12.81 32.29 -5.39
N GLY A 24 12.47 32.34 -4.09
CA GLY A 24 12.95 33.36 -3.16
C GLY A 24 14.47 33.33 -3.00
N VAL A 25 15.03 32.12 -2.80
CA VAL A 25 16.48 31.95 -2.70
C VAL A 25 17.16 32.32 -4.01
N PHE A 26 16.68 31.80 -5.13
CA PHE A 26 17.25 32.05 -6.45
C PHE A 26 17.19 33.56 -6.81
N GLY A 27 16.00 34.16 -6.63
CA GLY A 27 15.80 35.58 -6.91
C GLY A 27 16.68 36.48 -6.02
N GLY A 28 16.79 36.13 -4.73
CA GLY A 28 17.68 36.86 -3.80
C GLY A 28 19.17 36.79 -4.19
N VAL A 29 19.63 35.58 -4.54
CA VAL A 29 21.00 35.38 -5.01
C VAL A 29 21.25 36.12 -6.32
N ALA A 30 20.35 36.00 -7.29
CA ALA A 30 20.47 36.67 -8.58
C ALA A 30 20.50 38.22 -8.41
N TYR A 31 19.60 38.74 -7.58
CA TYR A 31 19.58 40.18 -7.27
C TYR A 31 20.86 40.63 -6.59
N TYR A 32 21.38 39.89 -5.61
CA TYR A 32 22.65 40.21 -4.94
C TYR A 32 23.83 40.21 -5.92
N LEU A 33 23.94 39.19 -6.77
CA LEU A 33 25.04 39.09 -7.75
C LEU A 33 24.97 40.21 -8.79
N LEU A 34 23.79 40.52 -9.30
CA LEU A 34 23.58 41.59 -10.26
C LEU A 34 23.92 42.96 -9.61
N SER A 35 23.41 43.24 -8.40
CA SER A 35 23.68 44.43 -7.67
C SER A 35 25.19 44.61 -7.46
N LYS A 36 25.88 43.58 -6.97
CA LYS A 36 27.33 43.58 -6.78
C LYS A 36 28.10 43.84 -8.09
N SER A 37 27.66 43.24 -9.19
CA SER A 37 28.29 43.46 -10.51
C SER A 37 28.10 44.90 -11.01
N LEU A 38 26.87 45.41 -10.91
CA LEU A 38 26.58 46.78 -11.37
C LEU A 38 27.32 47.85 -10.56
N TYR A 39 27.41 47.71 -9.23
CA TYR A 39 28.20 48.63 -8.40
C TYR A 39 29.69 48.50 -8.68
N ARG A 40 30.21 47.30 -8.94
CA ARG A 40 31.61 47.12 -9.35
C ARG A 40 31.93 47.86 -10.67
N ASN A 41 31.04 47.68 -11.67
CA ASN A 41 31.21 48.37 -12.95
C ASN A 41 31.15 49.90 -12.78
N LEU A 42 30.28 50.40 -11.88
CA LEU A 42 30.22 51.82 -11.53
C LEU A 42 31.54 52.29 -10.90
N ASP A 43 32.05 51.51 -9.93
CA ASP A 43 33.33 51.83 -9.27
C ASP A 43 34.52 51.81 -10.26
N GLU A 44 34.55 50.85 -11.18
CA GLU A 44 35.59 50.83 -12.26
C GLU A 44 35.47 52.03 -13.20
N SER A 45 34.23 52.42 -13.56
CA SER A 45 34.04 53.59 -14.41
C SER A 45 34.50 54.88 -13.76
N LEU A 46 34.29 55.07 -12.43
CA LEU A 46 34.78 56.20 -11.67
C LEU A 46 36.30 56.21 -11.59
N ARG A 47 36.92 55.02 -11.40
CA ARG A 47 38.40 54.92 -11.37
C ARG A 47 39.03 55.28 -12.72
N THR A 48 38.48 54.71 -13.81
CA THR A 48 38.97 55.04 -15.17
C THR A 48 38.83 56.48 -15.46
N ARG A 49 37.75 57.17 -15.00
CA ARG A 49 37.53 58.60 -15.22
C ARG A 49 38.54 59.45 -14.49
N VAL A 50 38.91 59.07 -13.27
CA VAL A 50 40.00 59.78 -12.58
C VAL A 50 41.32 59.68 -13.35
N THR A 51 41.64 58.46 -13.87
CA THR A 51 42.87 58.27 -14.66
C THR A 51 42.86 59.09 -15.97
N GLU A 52 41.70 59.18 -16.65
CA GLU A 52 41.54 60.02 -17.83
C GLU A 52 41.78 61.54 -17.49
N LEU A 53 41.23 62.02 -16.36
CA LEU A 53 41.40 63.35 -15.87
C LEU A 53 42.87 63.65 -15.52
N GLU A 54 43.56 62.72 -14.84
CA GLU A 54 44.99 62.82 -14.53
C GLU A 54 45.81 62.97 -15.80
N GLN A 55 45.54 62.22 -16.86
CA GLN A 55 46.24 62.31 -18.13
C GLN A 55 46.00 63.67 -18.86
N SER A 56 44.76 64.15 -18.82
CA SER A 56 44.37 65.39 -19.48
C SER A 56 45.02 66.63 -18.82
N VAL A 57 45.09 66.62 -17.49
CA VAL A 57 45.76 67.70 -16.72
C VAL A 57 47.24 67.72 -16.98
N THR A 58 47.91 66.58 -17.01
CA THR A 58 49.36 66.49 -17.23
C THR A 58 49.78 67.00 -18.58
N VAL A 59 48.93 66.95 -19.60
CA VAL A 59 49.22 67.47 -20.95
C VAL A 59 49.09 69.00 -21.06
N GLN A 60 48.15 69.60 -20.30
CA GLN A 60 47.85 71.02 -20.41
C GLN A 60 48.78 71.92 -19.54
N ASP A 61 49.25 71.39 -18.39
CA ASP A 61 50.09 72.13 -17.42
C ASP A 61 51.54 72.33 -17.89
N ARG A 62 51.97 71.63 -18.93
CA ARG A 62 53.29 71.85 -19.58
C ARG A 62 53.35 73.07 -20.43
N LEU A 63 52.25 73.82 -20.62
CA LEU A 63 52.16 74.93 -21.58
C LEU A 63 51.74 76.29 -20.99
N LEU A 64 51.55 76.46 -19.67
CA LEU A 64 51.09 77.70 -19.06
C LEU A 64 51.95 78.13 -17.84
N PRO A 65 52.33 79.46 -17.66
CA PRO A 65 53.05 79.92 -16.50
C PRO A 65 52.13 79.98 -15.25
N ALA A 66 52.76 79.72 -14.10
CA ALA A 66 52.16 79.56 -12.78
C ALA A 66 51.54 80.84 -12.22
N GLN A 67 50.31 81.15 -12.55
CA GLN A 67 49.47 82.05 -11.76
C GLN A 67 47.98 81.63 -12.02
N ASP A 68 47.36 80.95 -11.07
CA ASP A 68 46.00 80.45 -11.06
C ASP A 68 45.72 79.31 -12.06
N PRO A 69 45.81 78.05 -11.65
CA PRO A 69 45.51 76.94 -12.52
C PRO A 69 43.98 76.85 -12.71
N GLN A 70 43.48 77.55 -13.73
CA GLN A 70 42.14 77.25 -14.25
C GLN A 70 42.24 75.94 -15.03
N ILE A 71 42.10 74.85 -14.33
CA ILE A 71 42.11 73.54 -14.91
C ILE A 71 40.77 73.37 -15.70
N HIS A 72 40.82 73.45 -17.02
CA HIS A 72 39.63 73.26 -17.88
C HIS A 72 39.42 71.80 -18.09
N PHE A 73 38.35 71.27 -17.43
CA PHE A 73 37.88 69.92 -17.67
C PHE A 73 36.62 69.93 -18.56
N GLU A 74 36.59 69.09 -19.60
CA GLU A 74 35.38 68.84 -20.30
C GLU A 74 34.55 67.84 -19.46
N GLY A 75 33.54 68.33 -18.74
CA GLY A 75 32.60 67.48 -17.99
C GLY A 75 31.61 66.78 -18.91
N LYS A 76 31.46 65.44 -18.80
CA LYS A 76 30.35 64.74 -19.39
C LYS A 76 29.09 65.02 -18.56
N PHE A 77 27.95 65.18 -19.20
CA PHE A 77 26.64 65.35 -18.55
C PHE A 77 26.47 64.28 -17.46
N ASN A 78 26.08 64.66 -16.24
CA ASN A 78 25.88 63.85 -15.04
C ASN A 78 27.12 63.39 -14.26
N GLU A 79 28.28 63.94 -14.53
CA GLU A 79 29.47 63.67 -13.71
C GLU A 79 29.73 64.89 -12.78
N LEU A 80 30.03 64.56 -11.53
CA LEU A 80 30.47 65.50 -10.55
C LEU A 80 32.01 65.35 -10.41
N VAL A 81 32.76 66.42 -10.67
CA VAL A 81 34.20 66.43 -10.45
C VAL A 81 34.50 67.53 -9.47
N MET A 82 35.25 67.27 -8.42
CA MET A 82 35.67 68.23 -7.41
C MET A 82 37.17 68.11 -7.19
N LEU A 83 37.84 69.24 -7.15
CA LEU A 83 39.25 69.33 -6.85
C LEU A 83 39.43 70.01 -5.49
N TYR A 84 40.27 69.45 -4.64
CA TYR A 84 40.56 69.97 -3.31
C TYR A 84 42.06 70.23 -3.21
N ASN A 85 42.44 71.42 -2.61
CA ASN A 85 43.79 71.72 -2.36
C ASN A 85 44.43 70.93 -1.21
N ALA A 86 45.71 71.11 -0.93
CA ALA A 86 46.41 70.43 0.15
C ALA A 86 45.80 70.66 1.54
N ASP A 87 45.10 71.76 1.76
CA ASP A 87 44.43 72.10 3.01
C ASP A 87 43.04 71.55 3.10
N GLY A 88 42.52 70.81 2.05
CA GLY A 88 41.20 70.28 1.99
C GLY A 88 40.10 71.25 1.60
N ALA A 89 40.46 72.44 1.12
CA ALA A 89 39.54 73.44 0.59
C ALA A 89 39.18 73.11 -0.88
N LEU A 90 37.94 73.35 -1.27
CA LEU A 90 37.44 73.12 -2.63
C LEU A 90 38.02 74.14 -3.57
N LEU A 91 38.83 73.72 -4.53
CA LEU A 91 39.45 74.63 -5.57
C LEU A 91 38.48 74.82 -6.74
N GLN A 92 37.95 73.72 -7.26
CA GLN A 92 37.13 73.79 -8.45
C GLN A 92 36.06 72.71 -8.37
N ARG A 93 34.89 72.98 -8.97
CA ARG A 93 33.79 72.06 -9.10
C ARG A 93 33.21 72.12 -10.50
N LEU A 94 33.02 70.95 -11.06
CA LEU A 94 32.26 70.76 -12.30
C LEU A 94 31.06 69.84 -12.02
N GLY A 95 29.91 70.16 -12.58
CA GLY A 95 28.67 69.43 -12.38
C GLY A 95 27.66 70.08 -11.45
N PRO A 96 26.68 69.40 -10.99
CA PRO A 96 25.60 69.94 -10.19
C PRO A 96 26.09 70.46 -8.84
N ASN A 97 25.47 71.51 -8.35
CA ASN A 97 25.82 72.14 -7.07
C ASN A 97 25.21 71.31 -5.92
N VAL A 98 25.93 70.29 -5.48
CA VAL A 98 25.48 69.34 -4.45
C VAL A 98 26.41 69.41 -3.25
N GLU A 99 25.86 69.59 -2.05
CA GLU A 99 26.62 69.56 -0.80
C GLU A 99 26.57 68.17 -0.20
N PHE A 100 27.67 67.65 0.34
CA PHE A 100 27.82 66.35 0.96
C PHE A 100 28.13 66.48 2.44
N SER A 101 27.40 65.79 3.27
CA SER A 101 27.56 65.87 4.71
C SER A 101 28.82 65.16 5.25
N ASN A 102 29.55 64.40 4.46
CA ASN A 102 30.57 63.48 4.99
C ASN A 102 31.77 63.24 4.04
N ILE A 103 32.10 64.20 3.16
CA ILE A 103 33.16 64.05 2.15
C ILE A 103 34.56 64.32 2.67
N GLN A 104 34.70 65.17 3.72
CA GLN A 104 35.99 65.66 4.21
C GLN A 104 36.96 64.53 4.62
N ALA A 105 36.46 63.46 5.30
CA ALA A 105 37.31 62.35 5.70
C ALA A 105 37.95 61.65 4.48
N THR A 106 37.16 61.48 3.41
CA THR A 106 37.60 60.84 2.17
C THR A 106 38.54 61.69 1.37
N VAL A 107 38.36 63.03 1.37
CA VAL A 107 39.27 63.98 0.79
C VAL A 107 40.62 63.98 1.53
N GLN A 108 40.61 63.95 2.85
CA GLN A 108 41.82 63.81 3.64
C GLN A 108 42.59 62.52 3.36
N GLN A 109 41.90 61.40 3.27
CA GLN A 109 42.53 60.12 2.89
C GLN A 109 43.21 60.22 1.52
N ALA A 110 42.56 60.87 0.53
CA ALA A 110 43.12 61.06 -0.78
C ALA A 110 44.36 61.94 -0.71
N LEU A 111 44.35 63.04 0.08
CA LEU A 111 45.50 63.92 0.30
C LEU A 111 46.69 63.19 0.95
N PHE A 112 46.42 62.18 1.80
CA PHE A 112 47.43 61.28 2.37
C PHE A 112 47.90 60.17 1.41
N GLY A 113 47.42 60.16 0.18
CA GLY A 113 47.86 59.22 -0.85
C GLY A 113 47.01 57.90 -0.93
N GLN A 114 45.90 57.85 -0.28
CA GLN A 114 45.01 56.65 -0.29
C GLN A 114 43.73 56.90 -1.11
N SER A 115 43.53 56.17 -2.17
CA SER A 115 42.30 56.25 -2.94
C SER A 115 41.17 55.45 -2.25
N SER A 116 39.98 56.04 -2.19
CA SER A 116 38.84 55.40 -1.54
C SER A 116 37.51 55.69 -2.24
N PHE A 117 36.57 54.75 -2.12
CA PHE A 117 35.20 54.93 -2.58
C PHE A 117 34.27 55.29 -1.41
N LEU A 118 33.40 56.27 -1.65
CA LEU A 118 32.40 56.69 -0.68
C LEU A 118 31.02 56.71 -1.34
N SER A 119 30.03 56.16 -0.63
CA SER A 119 28.61 56.40 -0.96
C SER A 119 28.15 57.55 -0.03
N ALA A 120 27.86 58.68 -0.57
CA ALA A 120 27.40 59.85 0.15
C ALA A 120 26.03 60.26 -0.30
N SER A 121 25.19 60.71 0.62
CA SER A 121 23.89 61.29 0.29
C SER A 121 24.02 62.80 0.23
N THR A 122 23.42 63.41 -0.76
CA THR A 122 23.32 64.85 -0.91
C THR A 122 22.34 65.39 0.12
N THR A 123 22.39 66.74 0.36
CA THR A 123 21.40 67.44 1.17
C THR A 123 19.96 67.28 0.69
N GLU A 124 19.78 66.99 -0.59
CA GLU A 124 18.47 66.67 -1.21
C GLU A 124 18.09 65.18 -1.11
N GLY A 125 18.87 64.36 -0.39
CA GLY A 125 18.59 62.96 -0.20
C GLY A 125 18.93 62.05 -1.40
N GLN A 126 19.69 62.52 -2.38
CA GLN A 126 20.14 61.70 -3.51
C GLN A 126 21.46 61.02 -3.16
N ASP A 127 21.53 59.71 -3.35
CA ASP A 127 22.77 58.98 -3.16
C ASP A 127 23.72 59.20 -4.35
N VAL A 128 24.96 59.48 -4.07
CA VAL A 128 26.03 59.67 -5.05
C VAL A 128 27.16 58.68 -4.69
N ARG A 129 27.69 57.98 -5.68
CA ARG A 129 28.91 57.21 -5.52
C ARG A 129 30.09 58.06 -5.89
N LEU A 130 31.01 58.22 -4.95
CA LEU A 130 32.20 59.05 -5.08
C LEU A 130 33.42 58.14 -5.07
N TYR A 131 34.43 58.56 -5.86
CA TYR A 131 35.78 58.01 -5.82
C TYR A 131 36.74 59.17 -5.64
N ALA A 132 37.50 59.14 -4.56
CA ALA A 132 38.52 60.11 -4.26
C ALA A 132 39.92 59.52 -4.49
N ALA A 133 40.76 60.21 -5.21
CA ALA A 133 42.13 59.80 -5.47
C ALA A 133 43.12 60.94 -5.33
N PRO A 134 44.39 60.68 -4.93
CA PRO A 134 45.43 61.63 -4.88
C PRO A 134 45.90 62.03 -6.29
N PHE A 135 46.11 63.32 -6.53
CA PHE A 135 46.69 63.79 -7.77
C PHE A 135 47.93 64.69 -7.44
N ASN A 136 49.08 64.34 -7.97
CA ASN A 136 50.32 65.09 -7.78
C ASN A 136 50.48 66.09 -8.93
N VAL A 137 50.32 67.34 -8.65
CA VAL A 137 50.54 68.46 -9.64
C VAL A 137 52.00 68.58 -9.91
N ASP A 138 52.81 68.58 -8.85
CA ASP A 138 54.28 68.62 -8.91
C ASP A 138 54.91 67.84 -7.78
N SER A 139 56.22 67.85 -7.60
CA SER A 139 56.94 67.08 -6.57
C SER A 139 56.59 67.52 -5.13
N HIS A 140 55.88 68.62 -4.93
CA HIS A 140 55.61 69.22 -3.60
C HIS A 140 54.11 69.49 -3.39
N THR A 141 53.28 69.52 -4.45
CA THR A 141 51.87 69.89 -4.39
C THR A 141 50.98 68.67 -4.71
N ARG A 142 50.27 68.20 -3.69
CA ARG A 142 49.27 67.14 -3.85
C ARG A 142 47.86 67.73 -3.70
N ILE A 143 46.97 67.42 -4.61
CA ILE A 143 45.53 67.72 -4.55
C ILE A 143 44.72 66.46 -4.52
N ALA A 144 43.44 66.51 -4.11
CA ALA A 144 42.59 65.43 -4.21
C ALA A 144 41.57 65.66 -5.35
N ILE A 145 41.45 64.64 -6.23
CA ILE A 145 40.40 64.59 -7.26
C ILE A 145 39.29 63.69 -6.73
N VAL A 146 38.08 64.22 -6.69
CA VAL A 146 36.89 63.46 -6.33
C VAL A 146 35.93 63.42 -7.52
N VAL A 147 35.68 62.27 -8.04
CA VAL A 147 34.68 62.02 -9.13
C VAL A 147 33.48 61.34 -8.57
N GLY A 148 32.30 61.85 -8.87
CA GLY A 148 31.07 61.35 -8.43
C GLY A 148 30.05 61.03 -9.57
N ARG A 149 29.29 60.04 -9.40
CA ARG A 149 28.19 59.71 -10.32
C ARG A 149 26.91 59.26 -9.54
N LEU A 150 25.79 59.79 -10.00
CA LEU A 150 24.51 59.31 -9.45
C LEU A 150 24.27 57.87 -9.91
N PRO A 151 24.04 56.92 -8.98
CA PRO A 151 23.77 55.53 -9.35
C PRO A 151 22.30 55.32 -9.82
N LYS A 152 21.72 56.35 -10.49
CA LYS A 152 20.33 56.31 -10.94
C LYS A 152 20.09 55.16 -11.90
N ASP A 153 20.97 55.01 -12.89
CA ASP A 153 20.89 53.95 -13.90
C ASP A 153 20.97 52.58 -13.27
N VAL A 154 21.84 52.42 -12.24
CA VAL A 154 21.99 51.16 -11.49
C VAL A 154 20.71 50.86 -10.70
N ARG A 155 20.11 51.86 -10.04
CA ARG A 155 18.85 51.68 -9.29
C ARG A 155 17.68 51.37 -10.20
N ASP A 156 17.55 52.07 -11.31
CA ASP A 156 16.50 51.86 -12.29
C ASP A 156 16.60 50.44 -12.88
N MET A 157 17.80 49.99 -13.23
CA MET A 157 18.04 48.63 -13.72
C MET A 157 17.72 47.54 -12.67
N LEU A 158 18.10 47.77 -11.41
CA LEU A 158 17.75 46.87 -10.30
C LEU A 158 16.24 46.85 -10.02
N ALA A 159 15.54 47.98 -10.16
CA ALA A 159 14.08 48.08 -10.00
C ALA A 159 13.36 47.30 -11.10
N VAL A 160 13.78 47.46 -12.36
CA VAL A 160 13.24 46.71 -13.50
C VAL A 160 13.47 45.18 -13.27
N PHE A 161 14.73 44.82 -12.92
CA PHE A 161 15.06 43.42 -12.67
C PHE A 161 14.20 42.79 -11.55
N ARG A 162 14.02 43.51 -10.42
CA ARG A 162 13.14 43.09 -9.33
C ARG A 162 11.71 42.88 -9.79
N THR A 163 11.17 43.80 -10.59
CA THR A 163 9.81 43.71 -11.12
C THR A 163 9.63 42.51 -12.04
N VAL A 164 10.62 42.26 -12.92
CA VAL A 164 10.62 41.10 -13.81
C VAL A 164 10.65 39.77 -13.01
N ILE A 165 11.55 39.70 -12.02
CA ILE A 165 11.64 38.49 -11.15
C ILE A 165 10.33 38.27 -10.40
N LEU A 166 9.71 39.29 -9.82
CA LEU A 166 8.46 39.14 -9.07
C LEU A 166 7.31 38.69 -9.98
N ASN A 167 7.18 39.25 -11.17
CA ASN A 167 6.16 38.87 -12.13
C ASN A 167 6.38 37.41 -12.64
N ALA A 168 7.64 37.07 -12.95
CA ALA A 168 7.98 35.71 -13.35
C ALA A 168 7.73 34.70 -12.21
N ALA A 169 8.07 35.03 -10.97
CA ALA A 169 7.80 34.20 -9.81
C ALA A 169 6.29 33.99 -9.61
N LEU A 170 5.48 35.06 -9.73
CA LEU A 170 4.03 34.94 -9.63
C LEU A 170 3.45 34.01 -10.72
N ALA A 171 3.90 34.17 -11.97
CA ALA A 171 3.46 33.32 -13.07
C ALA A 171 3.83 31.82 -12.82
N VAL A 172 5.04 31.54 -12.36
CA VAL A 172 5.50 30.17 -12.04
C VAL A 172 4.68 29.60 -10.89
N ILE A 173 4.40 30.36 -9.84
CA ILE A 173 3.58 29.92 -8.70
C ILE A 173 2.15 29.57 -9.16
N LEU A 174 1.53 30.39 -10.00
CA LEU A 174 0.20 30.11 -10.54
C LEU A 174 0.19 28.84 -11.40
N LEU A 175 1.15 28.70 -12.30
CA LEU A 175 1.30 27.50 -13.13
C LEU A 175 1.52 26.24 -12.28
N ALA A 176 2.37 26.35 -11.25
CA ALA A 176 2.64 25.25 -10.33
C ALA A 176 1.40 24.86 -9.51
N ALA A 177 0.60 25.83 -9.07
CA ALA A 177 -0.65 25.55 -8.36
C ALA A 177 -1.67 24.82 -9.25
N ILE A 178 -1.87 25.30 -10.48
CA ILE A 178 -2.78 24.68 -11.44
C ILE A 178 -2.29 23.28 -11.83
N GLY A 179 -1.02 23.16 -12.22
CA GLY A 179 -0.40 21.88 -12.59
C GLY A 179 -0.39 20.88 -11.44
N GLY A 180 -0.11 21.32 -10.23
CA GLY A 180 -0.13 20.49 -9.02
C GLY A 180 -1.52 19.97 -8.69
N LEU A 181 -2.55 20.79 -8.80
CA LEU A 181 -3.94 20.37 -8.62
C LEU A 181 -4.38 19.38 -9.70
N PHE A 182 -4.04 19.63 -10.94
CA PHE A 182 -4.33 18.72 -12.05
C PHE A 182 -3.66 17.35 -11.86
N LEU A 183 -2.37 17.34 -11.55
CA LEU A 183 -1.61 16.12 -11.34
C LEU A 183 -2.13 15.33 -10.13
N ALA A 184 -2.37 16.02 -9.00
CA ALA A 184 -2.92 15.40 -7.80
C ALA A 184 -4.30 14.78 -8.04
N HIS A 185 -5.16 15.46 -8.84
CA HIS A 185 -6.47 14.92 -9.18
C HIS A 185 -6.35 13.68 -10.08
N ARG A 186 -5.48 13.71 -11.09
CA ARG A 186 -5.28 12.60 -12.02
C ARG A 186 -4.69 11.37 -11.33
N THR A 187 -3.68 11.58 -10.48
CA THR A 187 -2.96 10.47 -9.80
C THR A 187 -3.79 9.82 -8.70
N LEU A 188 -4.62 10.58 -7.98
CA LEU A 188 -5.43 10.06 -6.88
C LEU A 188 -6.86 9.65 -7.27
N ARG A 189 -7.25 9.80 -8.54
CA ARG A 189 -8.55 9.34 -9.05
C ARG A 189 -8.77 7.83 -8.89
N PRO A 190 -7.78 6.95 -9.17
CA PRO A 190 -7.94 5.52 -8.95
C PRO A 190 -8.22 5.15 -7.49
N VAL A 191 -7.65 5.88 -6.53
CA VAL A 191 -7.88 5.64 -5.09
C VAL A 191 -9.34 5.93 -4.71
N ASP A 192 -9.91 7.03 -5.26
CA ASP A 192 -11.32 7.34 -5.04
C ASP A 192 -12.21 6.22 -5.63
N GLN A 193 -11.92 5.73 -6.84
CA GLN A 193 -12.64 4.62 -7.46
C GLN A 193 -12.57 3.33 -6.65
N ILE A 194 -11.38 2.96 -6.19
CA ILE A 194 -11.17 1.79 -5.32
C ILE A 194 -12.00 1.94 -4.04
N THR A 195 -11.99 3.11 -3.44
CA THR A 195 -12.72 3.39 -2.19
C THR A 195 -14.24 3.29 -2.39
N ASP A 196 -14.76 3.82 -3.49
CA ASP A 196 -16.20 3.80 -3.78
C ASP A 196 -16.68 2.38 -4.09
N ILE A 197 -15.89 1.60 -4.84
CA ILE A 197 -16.19 0.18 -5.09
C ILE A 197 -16.13 -0.60 -3.78
N ALA A 198 -15.08 -0.41 -2.96
CA ALA A 198 -14.94 -1.09 -1.68
C ALA A 198 -16.08 -0.77 -0.71
N ARG A 199 -16.62 0.45 -0.72
CA ARG A 199 -17.82 0.84 0.05
C ARG A 199 -19.10 0.19 -0.49
N GLY A 200 -19.16 -0.02 -1.80
CA GLY A 200 -20.31 -0.67 -2.44
C GLY A 200 -20.31 -2.20 -2.35
N ILE A 201 -19.18 -2.81 -1.93
CA ILE A 201 -19.07 -4.25 -1.68
C ILE A 201 -19.73 -4.54 -0.33
N GLY A 202 -20.96 -5.04 -0.35
CA GLY A 202 -21.72 -5.53 0.80
C GLY A 202 -21.95 -7.01 0.68
N GLU A 203 -22.63 -7.59 1.68
CA GLU A 203 -23.00 -9.02 1.68
C GLU A 203 -23.84 -9.43 0.46
N SER A 204 -24.51 -8.47 -0.18
CA SER A 204 -25.42 -8.71 -1.31
C SER A 204 -24.75 -8.63 -2.69
N ASP A 205 -23.56 -8.04 -2.82
CA ASP A 205 -22.93 -7.86 -4.15
C ASP A 205 -21.39 -7.93 -4.07
N LEU A 206 -20.89 -9.17 -4.02
CA LEU A 206 -19.47 -9.51 -4.09
C LEU A 206 -18.98 -9.73 -5.52
N SER A 207 -19.85 -9.52 -6.54
CA SER A 207 -19.48 -9.75 -7.94
C SER A 207 -18.69 -8.59 -8.55
N ARG A 208 -18.77 -7.41 -7.96
CA ARG A 208 -18.08 -6.21 -8.44
C ARG A 208 -16.57 -6.40 -8.40
N ARG A 209 -15.92 -5.84 -9.42
CA ARG A 209 -14.45 -5.85 -9.52
C ARG A 209 -13.94 -4.43 -9.74
N ILE A 210 -12.73 -4.20 -9.25
CA ILE A 210 -12.02 -2.95 -9.42
C ILE A 210 -11.37 -2.99 -10.81
N ASP A 211 -11.88 -2.18 -11.75
CA ASP A 211 -11.32 -2.06 -13.11
C ASP A 211 -10.33 -0.88 -13.17
N VAL A 212 -9.17 -1.06 -12.54
CA VAL A 212 -8.03 -0.15 -12.64
C VAL A 212 -6.96 -0.83 -13.47
N ARG A 213 -6.84 -0.42 -14.73
CA ARG A 213 -5.81 -0.91 -15.66
C ARG A 213 -4.62 0.03 -15.62
N ALA A 214 -3.72 -0.19 -14.69
CA ALA A 214 -2.47 0.53 -14.58
C ALA A 214 -1.35 -0.47 -14.27
N ASP A 215 -0.20 -0.29 -14.91
CA ASP A 215 0.99 -1.12 -14.67
C ASP A 215 1.87 -0.54 -13.55
N ASP A 216 1.24 0.12 -12.60
CA ASP A 216 1.88 0.79 -11.44
C ASP A 216 1.42 0.17 -10.11
N GLU A 217 1.75 0.84 -9.00
CA GLU A 217 1.36 0.45 -7.65
C GLU A 217 -0.16 0.38 -7.47
N MET A 218 -0.92 1.20 -8.20
CA MET A 218 -2.38 1.22 -8.14
C MET A 218 -2.98 -0.02 -8.82
N GLY A 219 -2.41 -0.45 -9.95
CA GLY A 219 -2.80 -1.70 -10.62
C GLY A 219 -2.52 -2.93 -9.77
N ARG A 220 -1.36 -2.98 -9.08
CA ARG A 220 -1.04 -4.07 -8.12
C ARG A 220 -2.00 -4.09 -6.94
N LEU A 221 -2.35 -2.92 -6.39
CA LEU A 221 -3.34 -2.81 -5.31
C LEU A 221 -4.71 -3.32 -5.76
N ALA A 222 -5.18 -2.89 -6.94
CA ALA A 222 -6.45 -3.33 -7.51
C ALA A 222 -6.50 -4.84 -7.71
N SER A 223 -5.41 -5.44 -8.24
CA SER A 223 -5.28 -6.89 -8.43
C SER A 223 -5.34 -7.66 -7.11
N THR A 224 -4.61 -7.18 -6.09
CA THR A 224 -4.59 -7.80 -4.75
C THR A 224 -5.99 -7.76 -4.11
N LEU A 225 -6.66 -6.62 -4.19
CA LEU A 225 -8.03 -6.46 -3.69
C LEU A 225 -9.02 -7.34 -4.45
N ASN A 226 -8.93 -7.41 -5.78
CA ASN A 226 -9.77 -8.31 -6.58
C ASN A 226 -9.56 -9.79 -6.20
N GLY A 227 -8.31 -10.19 -5.92
CA GLY A 227 -8.00 -11.52 -5.41
C GLY A 227 -8.64 -11.80 -4.05
N MET A 228 -8.64 -10.81 -3.15
CA MET A 228 -9.31 -10.90 -1.85
C MET A 228 -10.83 -10.98 -1.99
N ILE A 229 -11.43 -10.12 -2.82
CA ILE A 229 -12.87 -10.14 -3.12
C ILE A 229 -13.27 -11.49 -3.71
N GLY A 230 -12.50 -12.05 -4.64
CA GLY A 230 -12.75 -13.35 -5.22
C GLY A 230 -12.71 -14.50 -4.20
N ARG A 231 -11.80 -14.45 -3.22
CA ARG A 231 -11.78 -15.42 -2.10
C ARG A 231 -13.01 -15.28 -1.21
N LEU A 232 -13.40 -14.03 -0.89
CA LEU A 232 -14.57 -13.74 -0.06
C LEU A 232 -15.86 -14.19 -0.75
N GLU A 233 -16.01 -13.94 -2.06
CA GLU A 233 -17.15 -14.39 -2.85
C GLU A 233 -17.28 -15.92 -2.85
N LYS A 234 -16.17 -16.62 -3.04
CA LYS A 234 -16.15 -18.10 -2.98
C LYS A 234 -16.53 -18.61 -1.59
N ALA A 235 -16.02 -17.99 -0.53
CA ALA A 235 -16.35 -18.36 0.85
C ALA A 235 -17.83 -18.11 1.15
N PHE A 236 -18.37 -16.96 0.73
CA PHE A 236 -19.77 -16.61 0.93
C PHE A 236 -20.72 -17.55 0.17
N LYS A 237 -20.42 -17.87 -1.10
CA LYS A 237 -21.20 -18.86 -1.87
C LYS A 237 -21.21 -20.22 -1.22
N LYS A 238 -20.04 -20.68 -0.72
CA LYS A 238 -19.98 -21.95 0.03
C LYS A 238 -20.82 -21.91 1.30
N GLN A 239 -20.78 -20.80 2.04
CA GLN A 239 -21.59 -20.62 3.25
C GLN A 239 -23.10 -20.60 2.93
N GLN A 240 -23.50 -19.92 1.86
CA GLN A 240 -24.90 -19.86 1.43
C GLN A 240 -25.41 -21.25 0.99
N GLN A 241 -24.60 -21.97 0.21
CA GLN A 241 -24.92 -23.34 -0.20
C GLN A 241 -25.04 -24.24 1.01
N PHE A 242 -24.11 -24.18 1.96
CA PHE A 242 -24.17 -24.95 3.20
C PHE A 242 -25.46 -24.71 3.99
N THR A 243 -25.88 -23.44 4.13
CA THR A 243 -27.09 -23.07 4.85
C THR A 243 -28.36 -23.59 4.13
N ALA A 244 -28.36 -23.51 2.79
CA ALA A 244 -29.46 -24.02 1.99
C ALA A 244 -29.57 -25.54 2.09
N ASP A 245 -28.46 -26.27 1.94
CA ASP A 245 -28.40 -27.71 2.00
C ASP A 245 -28.78 -28.22 3.41
N ALA A 246 -28.25 -27.60 4.48
CA ALA A 246 -28.63 -27.95 5.85
C ALA A 246 -30.13 -27.74 6.10
N SER A 247 -30.71 -26.63 5.59
CA SER A 247 -32.14 -26.36 5.71
C SER A 247 -32.98 -27.40 4.97
N HIS A 248 -32.52 -27.85 3.81
CA HIS A 248 -33.22 -28.91 3.05
C HIS A 248 -33.15 -30.28 3.75
N GLU A 249 -31.99 -30.69 4.25
CA GLU A 249 -31.80 -31.97 4.91
C GLU A 249 -32.52 -32.05 6.27
N LEU A 250 -32.74 -30.93 6.95
CA LEU A 250 -33.52 -30.85 8.18
C LEU A 250 -35.04 -30.76 7.93
N ARG A 251 -35.49 -30.18 6.83
CA ARG A 251 -36.91 -30.00 6.51
C ARG A 251 -37.60 -31.31 6.17
N THR A 252 -36.93 -32.22 5.48
CA THR A 252 -37.49 -33.51 5.06
C THR A 252 -37.88 -34.39 6.24
N PRO A 253 -36.97 -34.72 7.18
CA PRO A 253 -37.32 -35.52 8.35
C PRO A 253 -38.40 -34.82 9.23
N LEU A 254 -38.36 -33.52 9.36
CA LEU A 254 -39.37 -32.77 10.10
C LEU A 254 -40.77 -32.91 9.46
N ALA A 255 -40.87 -32.92 8.13
CA ALA A 255 -42.12 -33.14 7.43
C ALA A 255 -42.66 -34.59 7.65
N VAL A 256 -41.76 -35.58 7.70
CA VAL A 256 -42.15 -36.98 8.02
C VAL A 256 -42.67 -37.07 9.45
N ILE A 257 -41.96 -36.48 10.42
CA ILE A 257 -42.41 -36.47 11.82
C ILE A 257 -43.77 -35.79 11.95
N GLN A 258 -44.00 -34.66 11.28
CA GLN A 258 -45.30 -33.99 11.28
C GLN A 258 -46.39 -34.85 10.67
N ALA A 259 -46.11 -35.50 9.53
CA ALA A 259 -47.08 -36.36 8.85
C ALA A 259 -47.46 -37.56 9.72
N GLU A 260 -46.49 -38.29 10.29
CA GLU A 260 -46.75 -39.41 11.17
C GLU A 260 -47.48 -39.00 12.45
N SER A 261 -47.09 -37.87 13.05
CA SER A 261 -47.77 -37.33 14.24
C SER A 261 -49.22 -36.95 13.92
N SER A 262 -49.44 -36.22 12.81
CA SER A 262 -50.82 -35.85 12.38
C SER A 262 -51.65 -37.11 12.08
N LEU A 263 -51.08 -38.09 11.39
CA LEU A 263 -51.72 -39.32 11.06
C LEU A 263 -52.11 -40.16 12.31
N ALA A 264 -51.27 -40.11 13.36
CA ALA A 264 -51.55 -40.75 14.65
C ALA A 264 -52.65 -40.05 15.46
N LEU A 265 -52.86 -38.73 15.24
CA LEU A 265 -53.85 -37.92 15.94
C LEU A 265 -55.21 -37.84 15.22
N ASP A 266 -55.28 -38.13 13.91
CA ASP A 266 -56.47 -37.93 13.07
C ASP A 266 -57.61 -38.89 13.45
N LYS A 267 -57.31 -40.14 13.86
CA LYS A 267 -58.28 -41.13 14.27
C LYS A 267 -57.66 -42.14 15.22
N GLU A 268 -58.57 -42.86 15.96
CA GLU A 268 -58.16 -43.96 16.79
C GLU A 268 -57.49 -45.06 15.93
N ARG A 269 -56.41 -45.63 16.44
CA ARG A 269 -55.59 -46.67 15.79
C ARG A 269 -55.29 -47.77 16.74
N THR A 270 -54.87 -48.90 16.18
CA THR A 270 -54.41 -50.03 16.97
C THR A 270 -53.08 -49.72 17.69
N PRO A 271 -52.80 -50.35 18.82
CA PRO A 271 -51.48 -50.17 19.47
C PRO A 271 -50.29 -50.49 18.58
N ALA A 272 -50.42 -51.41 17.64
CA ALA A 272 -49.39 -51.77 16.67
C ALA A 272 -49.12 -50.61 15.67
N GLU A 273 -50.15 -49.91 15.22
CA GLU A 273 -50.05 -48.79 14.30
C GLU A 273 -49.41 -47.55 15.03
N TYR A 274 -49.82 -47.30 16.28
CA TYR A 274 -49.18 -46.28 17.08
C TYR A 274 -47.67 -46.55 17.29
N ARG A 275 -47.31 -47.79 17.59
CA ARG A 275 -45.93 -48.20 17.76
C ARG A 275 -45.12 -47.95 16.49
N LYS A 276 -45.64 -48.32 15.31
CA LYS A 276 -45.00 -48.10 14.02
C LYS A 276 -44.78 -46.63 13.73
N SER A 277 -45.76 -45.76 13.95
CA SER A 277 -45.61 -44.31 13.78
C SER A 277 -44.56 -43.75 14.76
N LEU A 278 -44.53 -44.21 16.02
CA LEU A 278 -43.51 -43.78 17.00
C LEU A 278 -42.11 -44.29 16.64
N GLU A 279 -41.98 -45.47 16.06
CA GLU A 279 -40.72 -46.01 15.57
C GLU A 279 -40.17 -45.12 14.42
N VAL A 280 -41.01 -44.72 13.45
CA VAL A 280 -40.65 -43.82 12.38
C VAL A 280 -40.24 -42.46 12.94
N VAL A 281 -41.02 -41.86 13.85
CA VAL A 281 -40.70 -40.58 14.49
C VAL A 281 -39.37 -40.68 15.23
N SER A 282 -39.11 -41.75 15.98
CA SER A 282 -37.87 -41.98 16.72
C SER A 282 -36.68 -42.11 15.80
N GLN A 283 -36.80 -42.77 14.65
CA GLN A 283 -35.75 -42.88 13.63
C GLN A 283 -35.41 -41.50 13.03
N GLU A 284 -36.43 -40.72 12.66
CA GLU A 284 -36.20 -39.38 12.08
C GLU A 284 -35.59 -38.41 13.09
N VAL A 285 -35.98 -38.48 14.38
CA VAL A 285 -35.36 -37.67 15.45
C VAL A 285 -33.87 -38.04 15.64
N SER A 286 -33.57 -39.36 15.63
CA SER A 286 -32.18 -39.82 15.72
C SER A 286 -31.32 -39.34 14.55
N TYR A 287 -31.87 -39.46 13.33
CA TYR A 287 -31.22 -38.95 12.12
C TYR A 287 -30.98 -37.44 12.19
N MET A 288 -31.97 -36.63 12.62
CA MET A 288 -31.80 -35.19 12.82
C MET A 288 -30.71 -34.84 13.84
N SER A 289 -30.66 -35.61 14.94
CA SER A 289 -29.63 -35.42 15.97
C SER A 289 -28.22 -35.68 15.45
N GLU A 290 -28.07 -36.72 14.60
CA GLU A 290 -26.79 -37.01 13.92
C GLU A 290 -26.40 -35.88 12.98
N VAL A 291 -27.30 -35.42 12.09
CA VAL A 291 -27.06 -34.33 11.16
C VAL A 291 -26.65 -33.07 11.91
N VAL A 292 -27.36 -32.70 12.99
CA VAL A 292 -27.02 -31.51 13.79
C VAL A 292 -25.64 -31.65 14.45
N GLY A 293 -25.32 -32.83 14.98
CA GLY A 293 -24.00 -33.12 15.57
C GLY A 293 -22.86 -32.95 14.55
N GLU A 294 -23.05 -33.50 13.34
CA GLU A 294 -22.10 -33.39 12.23
C GLU A 294 -21.92 -31.93 11.75
N LEU A 295 -23.02 -31.17 11.66
CA LEU A 295 -23.00 -29.76 11.31
C LEU A 295 -22.22 -28.90 12.34
N LEU A 296 -22.46 -29.16 13.64
CA LEU A 296 -21.74 -28.48 14.72
C LEU A 296 -20.23 -28.76 14.68
N LEU A 297 -19.86 -30.02 14.40
CA LEU A 297 -18.49 -30.44 14.28
C LEU A 297 -17.81 -29.72 13.12
N LEU A 298 -18.42 -29.67 11.95
CA LEU A 298 -17.89 -28.96 10.77
C LEU A 298 -17.79 -27.43 11.02
N ALA A 299 -18.79 -26.85 11.70
CA ALA A 299 -18.77 -25.42 12.02
C ALA A 299 -17.62 -25.03 12.99
N ARG A 300 -17.34 -25.90 13.97
CA ARG A 300 -16.20 -25.73 14.89
C ARG A 300 -14.86 -25.86 14.15
N SER A 301 -14.74 -26.84 13.27
CA SER A 301 -13.53 -27.05 12.46
C SER A 301 -13.24 -25.86 11.54
N ASP A 302 -14.27 -25.30 10.89
CA ASP A 302 -14.10 -24.10 10.02
C ASP A 302 -13.66 -22.85 10.75
N SER A 303 -14.08 -22.70 12.00
CA SER A 303 -13.74 -21.51 12.79
C SER A 303 -12.29 -21.52 13.32
N GLY A 304 -11.54 -22.61 13.10
CA GLY A 304 -10.21 -22.80 13.66
C GLY A 304 -10.17 -22.82 15.19
N ARG A 305 -11.35 -22.90 15.84
CA ARG A 305 -11.48 -22.88 17.31
C ARG A 305 -11.51 -24.29 17.92
N GLU A 306 -11.35 -25.30 17.08
CA GLU A 306 -11.36 -26.67 17.54
C GLU A 306 -9.98 -27.00 18.12
N GLU A 307 -9.89 -27.04 19.45
CA GLU A 307 -8.69 -27.55 20.12
C GLU A 307 -8.60 -29.05 19.86
N ILE A 308 -7.53 -29.46 19.17
CA ILE A 308 -7.22 -30.86 18.91
C ILE A 308 -6.29 -31.32 20.02
N ASP A 309 -6.72 -32.31 20.80
CA ASP A 309 -5.89 -32.92 21.84
C ASP A 309 -4.85 -33.87 21.19
N LEU A 310 -3.73 -33.30 20.77
CA LEU A 310 -2.65 -34.02 20.09
C LEU A 310 -1.85 -34.87 21.07
N ARG A 311 -2.17 -36.16 21.20
CA ARG A 311 -1.45 -37.17 21.99
C ARG A 311 -0.85 -38.22 21.06
N GLU A 312 0.01 -39.07 21.62
CA GLU A 312 0.43 -40.28 20.94
C GLU A 312 -0.74 -41.26 20.81
N VAL A 313 -1.04 -41.62 19.56
CA VAL A 313 -2.12 -42.56 19.24
C VAL A 313 -1.53 -43.78 18.50
N ASP A 314 -1.68 -44.95 19.08
CA ASP A 314 -1.41 -46.21 18.41
C ASP A 314 -2.50 -46.45 17.36
N LEU A 315 -2.13 -46.28 16.07
CA LEU A 315 -3.06 -46.51 14.95
C LEU A 315 -3.38 -47.95 14.75
N THR A 316 -2.48 -48.87 15.09
CA THR A 316 -2.66 -50.30 14.97
C THR A 316 -3.74 -50.79 15.93
N GLY A 317 -3.61 -50.36 17.21
CA GLY A 317 -4.62 -50.65 18.22
C GLY A 317 -5.97 -50.00 17.92
N LEU A 318 -5.96 -48.77 17.40
CA LEU A 318 -7.17 -48.05 17.00
C LEU A 318 -7.92 -48.77 15.85
N LEU A 319 -7.20 -49.19 14.81
CA LEU A 319 -7.79 -49.92 13.69
C LEU A 319 -8.32 -51.28 14.13
N ALA A 320 -7.61 -51.98 15.03
CA ALA A 320 -8.08 -53.27 15.59
C ALA A 320 -9.38 -53.11 16.41
N GLU A 321 -9.51 -52.02 17.17
CA GLU A 321 -10.76 -51.71 17.90
C GLU A 321 -11.92 -51.42 16.94
N ILE A 322 -11.70 -50.54 15.95
CA ILE A 322 -12.72 -50.17 14.98
C ILE A 322 -13.16 -51.37 14.12
N SER A 323 -12.19 -52.26 13.83
CA SER A 323 -12.48 -53.46 13.00
C SER A 323 -13.58 -54.35 13.60
N GLN A 324 -13.69 -54.43 14.92
CA GLN A 324 -14.75 -55.21 15.60
C GLN A 324 -16.14 -54.63 15.34
N ASP A 325 -16.26 -53.29 15.41
CA ASP A 325 -17.52 -52.58 15.15
C ASP A 325 -17.95 -52.74 13.67
N VAL A 326 -16.96 -52.57 12.77
CA VAL A 326 -17.18 -52.65 11.31
C VAL A 326 -17.47 -54.09 10.85
N GLU A 327 -16.84 -55.08 11.46
CA GLU A 327 -17.06 -56.50 11.13
C GLU A 327 -18.53 -56.92 11.42
N ALA A 328 -19.10 -56.46 12.56
CA ALA A 328 -20.50 -56.70 12.88
C ALA A 328 -21.44 -56.08 11.84
N LEU A 329 -21.19 -54.82 11.41
CA LEU A 329 -21.98 -54.14 10.38
C LEU A 329 -21.84 -54.81 9.00
N ALA A 330 -20.64 -55.24 8.64
CA ALA A 330 -20.33 -55.89 7.37
C ALA A 330 -21.03 -57.27 7.32
N LEU A 331 -21.05 -58.03 8.43
CA LEU A 331 -21.71 -59.32 8.54
C LEU A 331 -23.23 -59.19 8.35
N GLU A 332 -23.86 -58.20 9.00
CA GLU A 332 -25.28 -57.91 8.85
C GLU A 332 -25.65 -57.66 7.37
N LYS A 333 -24.79 -56.94 6.67
CA LYS A 333 -24.98 -56.62 5.25
C LYS A 333 -24.56 -57.74 4.30
N GLY A 334 -23.86 -58.73 4.79
CA GLY A 334 -23.32 -59.85 3.98
C GLY A 334 -22.12 -59.45 3.13
N VAL A 335 -21.30 -58.56 3.65
CA VAL A 335 -20.03 -58.04 3.05
C VAL A 335 -18.88 -58.67 3.83
N GLY A 336 -17.86 -59.16 3.13
CA GLY A 336 -16.64 -59.65 3.78
C GLY A 336 -15.77 -58.48 4.28
N PHE A 337 -15.28 -58.56 5.52
CA PHE A 337 -14.34 -57.57 6.05
C PHE A 337 -13.04 -58.25 6.50
N ARG A 338 -11.88 -57.63 6.22
CA ARG A 338 -10.56 -58.10 6.68
C ARG A 338 -9.56 -57.00 6.86
N LEU A 339 -8.66 -57.14 7.85
CA LEU A 339 -7.47 -56.38 7.95
C LEU A 339 -6.31 -57.11 7.25
N GLY A 340 -5.61 -56.40 6.35
CA GLY A 340 -4.43 -56.90 5.63
C GLY A 340 -3.13 -56.59 6.38
N ALA A 341 -2.16 -55.99 5.68
CA ALA A 341 -0.86 -55.62 6.26
C ALA A 341 -1.04 -54.52 7.34
N MET A 342 -0.51 -54.78 8.55
CA MET A 342 -0.61 -53.88 9.70
C MET A 342 0.80 -53.69 10.30
N GLU A 343 1.39 -52.55 10.00
CA GLU A 343 2.61 -52.12 10.66
C GLU A 343 2.29 -51.41 11.99
N ASN A 344 3.15 -51.64 13.00
CA ASN A 344 2.97 -50.99 14.30
C ASN A 344 3.37 -49.52 14.22
N LEU A 345 2.39 -48.61 14.10
CA LEU A 345 2.60 -47.18 13.85
C LEU A 345 1.84 -46.32 14.85
N THR A 346 2.57 -45.32 15.38
CA THR A 346 2.03 -44.32 16.28
C THR A 346 2.10 -42.94 15.61
N VAL A 347 1.05 -42.14 15.76
CA VAL A 347 0.99 -40.75 15.28
C VAL A 347 0.64 -39.79 16.42
N ARG A 348 0.98 -38.55 16.30
CA ARG A 348 0.44 -37.50 17.18
C ARG A 348 -0.92 -37.05 16.67
N GLY A 349 -1.98 -37.30 17.44
CA GLY A 349 -3.33 -36.99 17.04
C GLY A 349 -4.33 -37.07 18.19
N ASP A 350 -5.57 -36.71 17.88
CA ASP A 350 -6.73 -36.88 18.73
C ASP A 350 -7.39 -38.26 18.42
N ARG A 351 -7.30 -39.17 19.38
CA ARG A 351 -7.79 -40.53 19.21
C ARG A 351 -9.28 -40.59 18.82
N TYR A 352 -10.11 -39.73 19.43
CA TYR A 352 -11.56 -39.72 19.15
C TYR A 352 -11.86 -39.25 17.73
N LYS A 353 -11.18 -38.21 17.27
CA LYS A 353 -11.31 -37.70 15.93
C LYS A 353 -10.75 -38.65 14.88
N LEU A 354 -9.59 -39.25 15.11
CA LEU A 354 -9.02 -40.24 14.22
C LEU A 354 -9.95 -41.50 14.13
N ARG A 355 -10.55 -41.89 15.26
CA ARG A 355 -11.59 -42.95 15.25
C ARG A 355 -12.78 -42.54 14.38
N GLN A 356 -13.31 -41.34 14.52
CA GLN A 356 -14.40 -40.80 13.72
C GLN A 356 -14.08 -40.76 12.21
N LEU A 357 -12.86 -40.27 11.86
CA LEU A 357 -12.36 -40.24 10.48
C LEU A 357 -12.42 -41.66 9.87
N LEU A 358 -11.83 -42.62 10.56
CA LEU A 358 -11.75 -44.01 10.06
C LEU A 358 -13.12 -44.66 9.96
N LEU A 359 -13.98 -44.45 10.94
CA LEU A 359 -15.38 -44.94 10.91
C LEU A 359 -16.15 -44.36 9.73
N ASN A 360 -16.03 -43.08 9.44
CA ASN A 360 -16.70 -42.43 8.31
C ASN A 360 -16.32 -43.07 6.97
N ILE A 361 -15.04 -43.42 6.80
CA ILE A 361 -14.59 -44.07 5.57
C ILE A 361 -15.00 -45.54 5.51
N LEU A 362 -14.84 -46.26 6.62
CA LEU A 362 -15.19 -47.70 6.70
C LEU A 362 -16.68 -47.92 6.57
N ASP A 363 -17.52 -47.10 7.22
CA ASP A 363 -18.99 -47.18 7.06
C ASP A 363 -19.39 -46.94 5.60
N ASN A 364 -18.80 -45.93 4.93
CA ASN A 364 -19.04 -45.73 3.51
C ASN A 364 -18.59 -46.93 2.66
N ALA A 365 -17.43 -47.54 2.94
CA ALA A 365 -16.93 -48.70 2.22
C ALA A 365 -17.90 -49.88 2.35
N VAL A 366 -18.36 -50.18 3.59
CA VAL A 366 -19.36 -51.22 3.82
C VAL A 366 -20.70 -50.85 3.17
N ARG A 367 -21.16 -49.62 3.33
CA ARG A 367 -22.45 -49.12 2.81
C ARG A 367 -22.56 -49.24 1.30
N TYR A 368 -21.53 -48.90 0.54
CA TYR A 368 -21.56 -48.92 -0.92
C TYR A 368 -21.05 -50.20 -1.56
N THR A 369 -20.68 -51.21 -0.74
CA THR A 369 -20.34 -52.54 -1.21
C THR A 369 -21.60 -53.42 -1.27
N PRO A 370 -21.94 -54.02 -2.43
CA PRO A 370 -23.05 -54.96 -2.54
C PRO A 370 -22.81 -56.21 -1.72
N ARG A 371 -23.92 -56.92 -1.38
CA ARG A 371 -23.86 -58.23 -0.70
C ARG A 371 -22.97 -59.21 -1.48
N GLY A 372 -22.08 -59.89 -0.78
CA GLY A 372 -21.08 -60.78 -1.39
C GLY A 372 -19.77 -60.10 -1.80
N GLY A 373 -19.69 -58.74 -1.72
CA GLY A 373 -18.44 -58.02 -1.90
C GLY A 373 -17.55 -58.03 -0.66
N SER A 374 -16.44 -57.31 -0.71
CA SER A 374 -15.47 -57.28 0.37
C SER A 374 -14.91 -55.87 0.61
N VAL A 375 -14.57 -55.58 1.86
CA VAL A 375 -13.85 -54.39 2.31
C VAL A 375 -12.56 -54.85 3.00
N SER A 376 -11.43 -54.19 2.71
CA SER A 376 -10.18 -54.47 3.36
C SER A 376 -9.49 -53.18 3.87
N GLY A 377 -8.84 -53.29 5.04
CA GLY A 377 -8.07 -52.22 5.63
C GLY A 377 -6.59 -52.59 5.74
N SER A 378 -5.65 -51.69 5.51
CA SER A 378 -4.21 -51.87 5.72
C SER A 378 -3.57 -50.64 6.30
N LEU A 379 -2.47 -50.81 7.03
CA LEU A 379 -1.69 -49.74 7.62
C LEU A 379 -0.20 -49.97 7.35
N VAL A 380 0.42 -49.10 6.61
CA VAL A 380 1.83 -49.20 6.24
C VAL A 380 2.54 -47.87 6.37
N ARG A 381 3.85 -47.89 6.59
CA ARG A 381 4.69 -46.68 6.54
C ARG A 381 5.11 -46.40 5.11
N ARG A 382 4.87 -45.19 4.63
CA ARG A 382 5.43 -44.69 3.35
C ARG A 382 5.92 -43.26 3.48
N ASN A 383 7.13 -43.02 3.03
CA ASN A 383 7.73 -41.66 2.95
C ASN A 383 7.60 -40.82 4.24
N GLY A 384 7.82 -41.45 5.42
CA GLY A 384 7.73 -40.74 6.70
C GLY A 384 6.29 -40.51 7.21
N SER A 385 5.30 -41.10 6.56
CA SER A 385 3.88 -41.01 6.94
C SER A 385 3.28 -42.39 7.19
N ALA A 386 2.28 -42.48 8.05
CA ALA A 386 1.38 -43.59 8.18
C ALA A 386 0.33 -43.50 7.08
N VAL A 387 0.21 -44.54 6.27
CA VAL A 387 -0.82 -44.63 5.20
C VAL A 387 -1.79 -45.72 5.58
N ILE A 388 -3.02 -45.33 5.85
CA ILE A 388 -4.15 -46.26 6.09
C ILE A 388 -4.89 -46.35 4.77
N SER A 389 -4.96 -47.53 4.19
CA SER A 389 -5.70 -47.77 2.95
C SER A 389 -6.94 -48.62 3.24
N ILE A 390 -8.10 -48.13 2.82
CA ILE A 390 -9.40 -48.79 2.92
C ILE A 390 -9.86 -49.03 1.50
N GLU A 391 -9.95 -50.32 1.11
CA GLU A 391 -10.34 -50.77 -0.22
C GLU A 391 -11.69 -51.47 -0.14
N ASP A 392 -12.61 -51.12 -1.04
CA ASP A 392 -13.90 -51.75 -1.22
C ASP A 392 -14.08 -52.31 -2.64
N THR A 393 -14.88 -53.36 -2.79
CA THR A 393 -15.31 -53.89 -4.09
C THR A 393 -16.73 -53.42 -4.43
N GLY A 394 -17.05 -52.21 -4.08
CA GLY A 394 -18.35 -51.57 -4.23
C GLY A 394 -18.66 -51.10 -5.63
N ILE A 395 -19.68 -50.24 -5.70
CA ILE A 395 -20.16 -49.67 -6.98
C ILE A 395 -19.14 -48.76 -7.66
N GLY A 396 -18.11 -48.28 -6.92
CA GLY A 396 -17.14 -47.29 -7.39
C GLY A 396 -17.73 -45.90 -7.61
N ILE A 397 -16.86 -44.95 -7.92
CA ILE A 397 -17.17 -43.53 -8.09
C ILE A 397 -16.75 -43.09 -9.48
N PRO A 398 -17.65 -42.49 -10.30
CA PRO A 398 -17.29 -41.95 -11.59
C PRO A 398 -16.29 -40.81 -11.45
N ALA A 399 -15.32 -40.66 -12.39
CA ALA A 399 -14.23 -39.70 -12.32
C ALA A 399 -14.70 -38.24 -12.18
N GLU A 400 -15.85 -37.91 -12.78
CA GLU A 400 -16.44 -36.56 -12.73
C GLU A 400 -16.92 -36.18 -11.31
N HIS A 401 -17.17 -37.13 -10.43
CA HIS A 401 -17.60 -36.91 -9.05
C HIS A 401 -16.44 -36.85 -8.06
N LEU A 402 -15.27 -37.44 -8.37
CA LEU A 402 -14.12 -37.52 -7.46
C LEU A 402 -13.68 -36.14 -6.87
N PRO A 403 -13.68 -35.02 -7.62
CA PRO A 403 -13.33 -33.73 -7.06
C PRO A 403 -14.29 -33.20 -5.99
N TYR A 404 -15.50 -33.72 -5.93
CA TYR A 404 -16.61 -33.20 -5.12
C TYR A 404 -17.02 -34.10 -3.95
N ILE A 405 -16.51 -35.32 -3.85
CA ILE A 405 -16.95 -36.28 -2.80
C ILE A 405 -16.65 -35.84 -1.37
N PHE A 406 -15.73 -34.88 -1.19
CA PHE A 406 -15.40 -34.27 0.10
C PHE A 406 -16.18 -32.97 0.36
N ASP A 407 -16.99 -32.51 -0.60
CA ASP A 407 -17.89 -31.39 -0.37
C ASP A 407 -19.04 -31.78 0.53
N ARG A 408 -19.53 -30.86 1.36
CA ARG A 408 -20.62 -31.11 2.31
C ARG A 408 -21.91 -31.42 1.59
N PHE A 409 -22.69 -32.38 2.09
CA PHE A 409 -23.93 -32.83 1.51
C PHE A 409 -23.81 -33.36 0.08
N TYR A 410 -22.58 -33.58 -0.41
CA TYR A 410 -22.38 -34.09 -1.75
C TYR A 410 -22.70 -35.59 -1.81
N ARG A 411 -23.47 -36.00 -2.83
CA ARG A 411 -23.90 -37.37 -3.07
C ARG A 411 -23.97 -37.59 -4.58
N VAL A 412 -23.42 -38.72 -5.05
CA VAL A 412 -23.44 -39.11 -6.47
C VAL A 412 -24.87 -39.39 -6.96
N ASP A 413 -25.72 -40.00 -6.11
CA ASP A 413 -27.13 -40.28 -6.40
C ASP A 413 -27.99 -39.89 -5.19
N LYS A 414 -28.72 -38.78 -5.30
CA LYS A 414 -29.57 -38.24 -4.24
C LYS A 414 -30.77 -39.11 -3.89
N ALA A 415 -31.30 -39.87 -4.84
CA ALA A 415 -32.51 -40.67 -4.64
C ALA A 415 -32.22 -41.98 -3.91
N ARG A 416 -31.18 -42.71 -4.30
CA ARG A 416 -30.82 -44.02 -3.76
C ARG A 416 -30.23 -43.92 -2.35
N SER A 417 -29.44 -42.87 -2.10
CA SER A 417 -28.73 -42.75 -0.84
C SER A 417 -29.60 -42.32 0.35
N ARG A 418 -30.84 -41.81 0.17
CA ARG A 418 -31.77 -41.55 1.28
C ARG A 418 -32.31 -42.87 1.88
N ALA A 419 -32.56 -43.86 1.05
CA ALA A 419 -32.97 -45.19 1.54
C ALA A 419 -31.86 -45.87 2.38
N ASP A 420 -30.60 -45.53 2.09
CA ASP A 420 -29.42 -46.09 2.76
C ASP A 420 -28.95 -45.24 3.98
N GLY A 421 -29.61 -44.10 4.32
CA GLY A 421 -29.40 -43.38 5.57
C GLY A 421 -28.16 -42.49 5.65
N GLY A 422 -27.51 -42.09 4.51
CA GLY A 422 -26.30 -41.25 4.55
C GLY A 422 -26.60 -39.75 4.59
N THR A 423 -25.91 -38.99 5.45
CA THR A 423 -26.03 -37.54 5.59
C THR A 423 -25.30 -36.74 4.48
N GLY A 424 -24.31 -37.36 3.83
CA GLY A 424 -23.40 -36.69 2.89
C GLY A 424 -22.36 -35.75 3.59
N LEU A 425 -22.27 -35.85 4.92
CA LEU A 425 -21.32 -35.09 5.71
C LEU A 425 -20.09 -35.89 6.16
N GLY A 426 -20.21 -37.24 6.23
CA GLY A 426 -19.16 -38.11 6.77
C GLY A 426 -17.82 -38.00 6.08
N LEU A 427 -17.75 -37.96 4.72
CA LEU A 427 -16.49 -37.79 3.99
C LEU A 427 -15.92 -36.35 4.17
N ALA A 428 -16.78 -35.34 4.24
CA ALA A 428 -16.35 -33.96 4.53
C ALA A 428 -15.73 -33.85 5.93
N ILE A 429 -16.31 -34.53 6.92
CA ILE A 429 -15.79 -34.62 8.29
C ILE A 429 -14.44 -35.36 8.29
N ALA A 430 -14.37 -36.53 7.63
CA ALA A 430 -13.13 -37.28 7.52
C ALA A 430 -12.01 -36.43 6.93
N PHE A 431 -12.28 -35.70 5.85
CA PHE A 431 -11.33 -34.78 5.20
C PHE A 431 -10.91 -33.65 6.12
N SER A 432 -11.86 -33.05 6.84
CA SER A 432 -11.56 -31.98 7.82
C SER A 432 -10.65 -32.49 8.94
N ILE A 433 -10.93 -33.65 9.50
CA ILE A 433 -10.12 -34.26 10.56
C ILE A 433 -8.72 -34.60 10.04
N ALA A 434 -8.58 -35.18 8.85
CA ALA A 434 -7.28 -35.49 8.26
C ALA A 434 -6.42 -34.20 8.12
N LYS A 435 -7.01 -33.13 7.59
CA LYS A 435 -6.34 -31.82 7.47
C LYS A 435 -5.93 -31.23 8.80
N ALA A 436 -6.79 -31.32 9.79
CA ALA A 436 -6.53 -30.82 11.13
C ALA A 436 -5.35 -31.55 11.82
N HIS A 437 -5.06 -32.79 11.39
CA HIS A 437 -3.90 -33.59 11.80
C HIS A 437 -2.67 -33.42 10.88
N GLY A 438 -2.69 -32.42 9.95
CA GLY A 438 -1.60 -32.21 8.99
C GLY A 438 -1.50 -33.29 7.91
N GLY A 439 -2.55 -34.12 7.77
CA GLY A 439 -2.63 -35.20 6.80
C GLY A 439 -3.48 -34.86 5.57
N GLU A 440 -3.69 -35.85 4.74
CA GLU A 440 -4.55 -35.76 3.55
C GLU A 440 -5.31 -37.09 3.31
N ILE A 441 -6.40 -37.00 2.54
CA ILE A 441 -7.12 -38.20 2.04
C ILE A 441 -7.02 -38.19 0.52
N ARG A 442 -6.55 -39.29 -0.05
CA ARG A 442 -6.54 -39.56 -1.49
C ARG A 442 -7.53 -40.63 -1.80
N VAL A 443 -8.09 -40.62 -3.01
CA VAL A 443 -9.07 -41.63 -3.45
C VAL A 443 -8.75 -42.07 -4.87
N GLU A 444 -8.78 -43.39 -5.06
CA GLU A 444 -8.71 -44.05 -6.35
C GLU A 444 -9.98 -44.87 -6.51
N SER A 445 -10.73 -44.69 -7.62
CA SER A 445 -11.98 -45.39 -7.81
C SER A 445 -12.31 -45.59 -9.29
N GLN A 446 -12.98 -46.69 -9.59
CA GLN A 446 -13.49 -46.98 -10.92
C GLN A 446 -14.92 -47.54 -10.80
N PRO A 447 -15.88 -47.05 -11.60
CA PRO A 447 -17.24 -47.60 -11.61
C PRO A 447 -17.27 -49.10 -11.81
N GLY A 448 -17.98 -49.80 -10.93
CA GLY A 448 -18.13 -51.25 -10.96
C GLY A 448 -16.93 -52.07 -10.47
N ARG A 449 -15.84 -51.41 -10.03
CA ARG A 449 -14.64 -52.07 -9.48
C ARG A 449 -14.38 -51.76 -8.02
N GLY A 450 -15.04 -50.71 -7.47
CA GLY A 450 -14.90 -50.28 -6.11
C GLY A 450 -14.00 -49.04 -5.97
N SER A 451 -13.63 -48.73 -4.73
CA SER A 451 -12.84 -47.56 -4.37
C SER A 451 -11.74 -47.91 -3.37
N THR A 452 -10.65 -47.13 -3.39
CA THR A 452 -9.61 -47.19 -2.38
C THR A 452 -9.37 -45.78 -1.82
N PHE A 453 -9.58 -45.63 -0.53
CA PHE A 453 -9.30 -44.41 0.21
C PHE A 453 -7.97 -44.55 0.95
N HIS A 454 -7.06 -43.62 0.72
CA HIS A 454 -5.76 -43.56 1.40
C HIS A 454 -5.75 -42.36 2.36
N VAL A 455 -5.74 -42.63 3.66
CA VAL A 455 -5.55 -41.64 4.70
C VAL A 455 -4.06 -41.56 5.00
N VAL A 456 -3.46 -40.42 4.74
CA VAL A 456 -2.03 -40.19 4.93
C VAL A 456 -1.85 -39.25 6.14
N LEU A 457 -1.22 -39.74 7.21
CA LEU A 457 -0.94 -38.99 8.43
C LEU A 457 0.57 -38.89 8.69
N PRO A 458 1.10 -37.72 9.01
CA PRO A 458 2.53 -37.58 9.31
C PRO A 458 2.87 -38.35 10.60
N LEU A 459 4.01 -39.06 10.60
CA LEU A 459 4.54 -39.75 11.78
C LEU A 459 5.23 -38.80 12.74
N ASP A 460 5.85 -37.74 12.20
CA ASP A 460 6.44 -36.65 12.99
C ASP A 460 5.41 -35.56 13.21
N ALA A 461 5.52 -34.86 14.35
CA ALA A 461 4.59 -33.79 14.69
C ALA A 461 4.52 -32.74 13.55
N PRO A 462 3.30 -32.31 13.13
CA PRO A 462 3.20 -31.16 12.24
C PRO A 462 3.92 -29.99 12.91
N GLN A 463 4.92 -29.41 12.23
CA GLN A 463 5.48 -28.13 12.65
C GLN A 463 4.32 -27.12 12.64
N ALA A 464 4.02 -26.54 13.81
CA ALA A 464 3.06 -25.46 13.94
C ALA A 464 3.51 -24.31 13.02
N LEU A 465 2.70 -24.03 11.99
CA LEU A 465 2.83 -22.87 11.12
C LEU A 465 2.31 -21.60 11.82
#